data_6bb87014777ce8dc2f83ef3d7fdcc164
#
_entry.id   6bb87014777ce8dc2f83ef3d7fdcc164
#
_cell.length_a   1.000
_cell.length_b   1.000
_cell.length_c   1.000
_cell.angle_alpha   90.00
_cell.angle_beta   90.00
_cell.angle_gamma   90.00
#
_symmetry.space_group_name_H-M   'P 1'
#
loop_
_entity.id
_entity.type
_entity.pdbx_description
1 polymer ?
#
loop_
_entity_poly.entity_id
_entity_poly.type
_entity_poly.pdbx_seq_one_letter_code
_entity_poly.pdbx_strand_id
1 'polypeptide(L)'
;MRDRTILLPGQTGTWLNIDFDQVRALLKKDGIRCESMEVDLMDLAASPLQKTNRPIDSEPQCPDYLRYFMSLVTTEHWQDIPAAERINFIDRHGDSFQKQIDRIATQIQGRIDAAVIVQGFEPTNAFIRAAAIRQRIGTLALENTMLSDRLVWDSVSGITPNRNLAKNYYWRYSEFVEPSKVEAYIESLITNTAALKSLQHTTPAEDASSENSTIESSGNAILKTISGRPYCLFLGQVYTDSSLVFGLGNWRNPLEPLLKTYRWSQRHGLDLVVKLHPKEDQGLAPGTLQPYDRMTWRKIQGSDLFQEFLQDSHVRIDYQNECNTYALIQQAHCVATINSQSGLEAAIRGKPVLVLGDAFYCGLGFTNDWSFPVLLESLGPEDMVSDVAKARRFAYIFLELYCKGKTPEAVVWLIQTVMGSITPPRSLYR
;
A
#
# COMPACT_ATOMS: atom_id res chain seq x y z
N MET A 1 16.57 25.50 28.09
CA MET A 1 16.27 24.82 26.81
C MET A 1 14.93 25.35 26.32
N ARG A 2 14.77 25.63 25.04
CA ARG A 2 13.45 25.99 24.48
C ARG A 2 12.56 24.77 24.58
N ASP A 3 11.33 24.92 25.10
CA ASP A 3 10.34 23.84 25.13
C ASP A 3 10.07 23.39 23.70
N ARG A 4 10.28 22.11 23.41
CA ARG A 4 10.01 21.53 22.09
C ARG A 4 8.52 21.22 21.94
N THR A 5 8.00 21.43 20.75
CA THR A 5 6.59 21.17 20.44
C THR A 5 6.46 20.30 19.19
N ILE A 6 5.67 19.26 19.28
CA ILE A 6 5.43 18.29 18.20
C ILE A 6 3.98 18.34 17.75
N LEU A 7 3.79 18.34 16.45
CA LEU A 7 2.49 18.15 15.84
C LEU A 7 2.23 16.64 15.71
N LEU A 8 1.21 16.14 16.38
CA LEU A 8 0.74 14.76 16.28
C LEU A 8 -0.47 14.65 15.35
N PRO A 9 -0.70 13.49 14.72
CA PRO A 9 -1.91 13.24 13.94
C PRO A 9 -3.15 13.44 14.81
N GLY A 10 -4.16 14.12 14.23
CA GLY A 10 -5.50 14.18 14.80
C GLY A 10 -6.27 12.87 14.58
N GLN A 11 -7.50 12.95 14.07
CA GLN A 11 -8.33 11.76 13.77
C GLN A 11 -7.68 10.79 12.78
N THR A 12 -6.84 11.25 11.86
CA THR A 12 -6.13 10.39 10.91
C THR A 12 -5.19 9.39 11.57
N GLY A 13 -4.78 9.63 12.82
CA GLY A 13 -3.96 8.70 13.61
C GLY A 13 -4.64 7.35 13.90
N THR A 14 -5.98 7.31 13.90
CA THR A 14 -6.75 6.08 14.15
C THR A 14 -6.46 4.97 13.14
N TRP A 15 -6.10 5.32 11.91
CA TRP A 15 -5.79 4.36 10.83
C TRP A 15 -4.58 3.49 11.12
N LEU A 16 -3.69 3.98 11.97
CA LEU A 16 -2.52 3.21 12.39
C LEU A 16 -2.83 2.26 13.55
N ASN A 17 -3.98 2.41 14.19
CA ASN A 17 -4.32 1.69 15.42
C ASN A 17 -3.23 1.85 16.51
N ILE A 18 -2.79 3.09 16.73
CA ILE A 18 -1.83 3.50 17.74
C ILE A 18 -2.54 4.42 18.72
N ASP A 19 -2.29 4.22 20.02
CA ASP A 19 -2.76 5.12 21.05
C ASP A 19 -1.89 6.41 21.09
N PHE A 20 -2.30 7.41 20.33
CA PHE A 20 -1.61 8.71 20.29
C PHE A 20 -1.81 9.52 21.58
N ASP A 21 -2.79 9.22 22.41
CA ASP A 21 -2.91 9.86 23.72
C ASP A 21 -1.84 9.34 24.68
N GLN A 22 -1.52 8.04 24.61
CA GLN A 22 -0.37 7.48 25.31
C GLN A 22 0.95 8.04 24.78
N VAL A 23 1.12 8.19 23.46
CA VAL A 23 2.29 8.87 22.85
C VAL A 23 2.44 10.27 23.43
N ARG A 24 1.35 11.04 23.49
CA ARG A 24 1.31 12.40 24.06
C ARG A 24 1.71 12.40 25.53
N ALA A 25 1.19 11.46 26.31
CA ALA A 25 1.51 11.35 27.74
C ALA A 25 2.99 11.01 27.97
N LEU A 26 3.59 10.15 27.15
CA LEU A 26 5.01 9.81 27.21
C LEU A 26 5.89 10.99 26.84
N LEU A 27 5.61 11.69 25.75
CA LEU A 27 6.37 12.89 25.33
C LEU A 27 6.30 14.01 26.37
N LYS A 28 5.16 14.17 27.01
CA LYS A 28 4.98 15.16 28.10
C LYS A 28 5.88 14.88 29.32
N LYS A 29 6.12 13.61 29.64
CA LYS A 29 7.09 13.25 30.72
C LYS A 29 8.51 13.69 30.39
N ASP A 30 8.84 13.74 29.10
CA ASP A 30 10.15 14.21 28.61
C ASP A 30 10.19 15.75 28.38
N GLY A 31 9.19 16.48 28.86
CA GLY A 31 9.11 17.95 28.71
C GLY A 31 8.77 18.41 27.29
N ILE A 32 8.22 17.53 26.44
CA ILE A 32 7.85 17.84 25.06
C ILE A 32 6.34 18.14 25.01
N ARG A 33 5.99 19.29 24.42
CA ARG A 33 4.59 19.63 24.17
C ARG A 33 4.09 18.97 22.91
N CYS A 34 2.79 18.66 22.88
CA CYS A 34 2.13 18.09 21.72
C CYS A 34 0.92 18.93 21.34
N GLU A 35 0.82 19.21 20.06
CA GLU A 35 -0.35 19.84 19.44
C GLU A 35 -0.95 18.85 18.43
N SER A 36 -2.21 19.02 18.07
CA SER A 36 -2.85 18.35 16.93
C SER A 36 -3.47 19.39 16.04
N MET A 37 -3.55 19.09 14.75
CA MET A 37 -4.17 19.98 13.77
C MET A 37 -5.16 19.17 12.95
N GLU A 38 -6.35 19.72 12.78
CA GLU A 38 -7.34 19.24 11.84
C GLU A 38 -7.36 20.17 10.63
N VAL A 39 -7.45 19.58 9.45
CA VAL A 39 -7.60 20.30 8.19
C VAL A 39 -9.02 20.08 7.72
N ASP A 40 -9.77 21.17 7.59
CA ASP A 40 -11.12 21.08 7.04
C ASP A 40 -11.05 20.88 5.52
N LEU A 41 -11.41 19.68 5.09
CA LEU A 41 -11.48 19.32 3.68
C LEU A 41 -12.81 19.73 3.03
N MET A 42 -13.84 20.06 3.82
CA MET A 42 -15.16 20.43 3.30
C MET A 42 -15.12 21.78 2.58
N ASP A 43 -14.30 22.72 3.03
CA ASP A 43 -14.04 23.99 2.31
C ASP A 43 -13.46 23.77 0.91
N LEU A 44 -12.81 22.64 0.68
CA LEU A 44 -12.18 22.29 -0.60
C LEU A 44 -13.22 21.77 -1.62
N ALA A 45 -14.27 21.08 -1.15
CA ALA A 45 -15.34 20.57 -2.01
C ALA A 45 -16.30 21.69 -2.48
N ALA A 46 -16.39 22.79 -1.75
CA ALA A 46 -17.35 23.86 -1.98
C ALA A 46 -16.88 24.95 -2.97
N SER A 47 -15.66 24.87 -3.50
CA SER A 47 -15.15 25.90 -4.43
C SER A 47 -15.89 25.89 -5.76
N PRO A 48 -16.46 27.02 -6.23
CA PRO A 48 -17.22 27.08 -7.47
C PRO A 48 -16.35 26.80 -8.70
N LEU A 49 -16.99 26.16 -9.69
CA LEU A 49 -16.38 25.82 -10.99
C LEU A 49 -15.94 27.08 -11.74
N GLN A 50 -14.65 27.35 -11.81
CA GLN A 50 -14.11 28.24 -12.82
C GLN A 50 -13.79 27.41 -14.08
N LYS A 51 -14.42 27.74 -15.20
CA LYS A 51 -14.05 27.15 -16.49
C LYS A 51 -12.68 27.70 -16.89
N THR A 52 -11.72 26.81 -17.08
CA THR A 52 -10.40 27.19 -17.57
C THR A 52 -10.30 26.93 -19.06
N ASN A 53 -9.63 27.84 -19.77
CA ASN A 53 -9.36 27.74 -21.21
C ASN A 53 -7.94 27.23 -21.49
N ARG A 54 -7.36 26.41 -20.59
CA ARG A 54 -6.01 25.86 -20.84
C ARG A 54 -6.05 24.80 -21.94
N PRO A 55 -5.07 24.80 -22.86
CA PRO A 55 -4.93 23.74 -23.84
C PRO A 55 -4.67 22.39 -23.17
N ILE A 56 -5.27 21.32 -23.71
CA ILE A 56 -5.15 19.93 -23.20
C ILE A 56 -3.69 19.46 -23.21
N ASP A 57 -2.87 19.96 -24.14
CA ASP A 57 -1.44 19.60 -24.27
C ASP A 57 -0.55 20.19 -23.15
N SER A 58 -1.09 21.02 -22.28
CA SER A 58 -0.40 21.64 -21.16
C SER A 58 -0.88 21.13 -19.79
N GLU A 59 -1.13 19.84 -19.64
CA GLU A 59 -1.49 19.26 -18.35
C GLU A 59 -0.40 19.59 -17.32
N PRO A 60 -0.70 20.40 -16.28
CA PRO A 60 0.31 20.79 -15.31
C PRO A 60 0.74 19.57 -14.49
N GLN A 61 2.00 19.56 -14.03
CA GLN A 61 2.43 18.54 -13.08
C GLN A 61 1.47 18.50 -11.90
N CYS A 62 0.74 17.37 -11.78
CA CYS A 62 -0.22 17.20 -10.71
C CYS A 62 0.48 16.64 -9.48
N PRO A 63 0.44 17.34 -8.34
CA PRO A 63 0.96 16.79 -7.09
C PRO A 63 0.26 15.47 -6.71
N ASP A 64 1.00 14.53 -6.12
CA ASP A 64 0.50 13.20 -5.78
C ASP A 64 -0.77 13.21 -4.93
N TYR A 65 -0.88 14.15 -3.97
CA TYR A 65 -2.07 14.28 -3.12
C TYR A 65 -3.32 14.70 -3.92
N LEU A 66 -3.16 15.49 -5.01
CA LEU A 66 -4.28 15.84 -5.88
C LEU A 66 -4.75 14.66 -6.71
N ARG A 67 -3.83 13.85 -7.23
CA ARG A 67 -4.16 12.61 -7.94
C ARG A 67 -4.95 11.66 -7.05
N TYR A 68 -4.47 11.47 -5.83
CA TYR A 68 -5.14 10.61 -4.86
C TYR A 68 -6.52 11.16 -4.46
N PHE A 69 -6.61 12.46 -4.16
CA PHE A 69 -7.88 13.10 -3.80
C PHE A 69 -8.90 13.00 -4.93
N MET A 70 -8.49 13.25 -6.18
CA MET A 70 -9.39 13.11 -7.32
C MET A 70 -9.88 11.67 -7.48
N SER A 71 -8.99 10.69 -7.34
CA SER A 71 -9.37 9.27 -7.41
C SER A 71 -10.37 8.88 -6.33
N LEU A 72 -10.25 9.44 -5.12
CA LEU A 72 -11.20 9.21 -4.03
C LEU A 72 -12.58 9.83 -4.32
N VAL A 73 -12.60 11.07 -4.77
CA VAL A 73 -13.86 11.83 -4.98
C VAL A 73 -14.63 11.31 -6.18
N THR A 74 -13.95 10.91 -7.25
CA THR A 74 -14.59 10.41 -8.47
C THR A 74 -14.85 8.92 -8.44
N THR A 75 -14.23 8.17 -7.52
CA THR A 75 -14.20 6.70 -7.52
C THR A 75 -13.59 6.10 -8.80
N GLU A 76 -12.78 6.90 -9.52
CA GLU A 76 -12.07 6.54 -10.73
C GLU A 76 -10.57 6.57 -10.50
N HIS A 77 -9.82 5.72 -11.20
CA HIS A 77 -8.38 5.84 -11.19
C HIS A 77 -7.96 7.10 -11.98
N TRP A 78 -6.97 7.83 -11.47
CA TRP A 78 -6.50 9.10 -12.07
C TRP A 78 -6.34 9.04 -13.60
N GLN A 79 -5.79 7.96 -14.12
CA GLN A 79 -5.51 7.84 -15.56
C GLN A 79 -6.76 7.56 -16.41
N ASP A 80 -7.86 7.07 -15.81
CA ASP A 80 -9.13 6.86 -16.51
C ASP A 80 -9.94 8.14 -16.66
N ILE A 81 -9.63 9.15 -15.82
CA ILE A 81 -10.33 10.42 -15.86
C ILE A 81 -9.88 11.20 -17.09
N PRO A 82 -10.82 11.71 -17.92
CA PRO A 82 -10.48 12.49 -19.11
C PRO A 82 -9.55 13.68 -18.80
N ALA A 83 -8.57 13.94 -19.65
CA ALA A 83 -7.57 15.00 -19.44
C ALA A 83 -8.21 16.37 -19.15
N ALA A 84 -9.28 16.73 -19.86
CA ALA A 84 -10.01 17.97 -19.62
C ALA A 84 -10.61 18.06 -18.20
N GLU A 85 -11.10 16.95 -17.69
CA GLU A 85 -11.63 16.89 -16.33
C GLU A 85 -10.53 16.96 -15.28
N ARG A 86 -9.37 16.30 -15.53
CA ARG A 86 -8.18 16.41 -14.66
C ARG A 86 -7.68 17.84 -14.57
N ILE A 87 -7.56 18.54 -15.71
CA ILE A 87 -7.16 19.94 -15.75
C ILE A 87 -8.15 20.83 -14.98
N ASN A 88 -9.45 20.67 -15.22
CA ASN A 88 -10.49 21.40 -14.50
C ASN A 88 -10.43 21.14 -12.98
N PHE A 89 -10.14 19.92 -12.58
CA PHE A 89 -10.00 19.57 -11.17
C PHE A 89 -8.77 20.24 -10.54
N ILE A 90 -7.61 20.19 -11.22
CA ILE A 90 -6.36 20.82 -10.77
C ILE A 90 -6.56 22.33 -10.63
N ASP A 91 -7.15 22.98 -11.63
CA ASP A 91 -7.38 24.42 -11.62
C ASP A 91 -8.39 24.85 -10.52
N ARG A 92 -9.38 23.99 -10.25
CA ARG A 92 -10.37 24.25 -9.19
C ARG A 92 -9.78 24.11 -7.79
N HIS A 93 -9.01 23.06 -7.56
CA HIS A 93 -8.56 22.69 -6.22
C HIS A 93 -7.13 23.14 -5.91
N GLY A 94 -6.30 23.35 -6.94
CA GLY A 94 -4.89 23.68 -6.76
C GLY A 94 -4.65 24.94 -5.91
N ASP A 95 -5.38 26.02 -6.21
CA ASP A 95 -5.28 27.29 -5.46
C ASP A 95 -5.79 27.14 -4.02
N SER A 96 -6.89 26.41 -3.83
CA SER A 96 -7.44 26.14 -2.49
C SER A 96 -6.49 25.32 -1.66
N PHE A 97 -5.89 24.27 -2.23
CA PHE A 97 -4.90 23.46 -1.56
C PHE A 97 -3.64 24.24 -1.24
N GLN A 98 -3.18 25.10 -2.17
CA GLN A 98 -2.06 25.98 -1.92
C GLN A 98 -2.32 26.94 -0.76
N LYS A 99 -3.49 27.55 -0.69
CA LYS A 99 -3.91 28.42 0.43
C LYS A 99 -3.95 27.66 1.76
N GLN A 100 -4.42 26.39 1.77
CA GLN A 100 -4.38 25.58 2.99
C GLN A 100 -2.95 25.27 3.43
N ILE A 101 -2.06 24.93 2.50
CA ILE A 101 -0.64 24.72 2.81
C ILE A 101 -0.03 25.98 3.39
N ASP A 102 -0.31 27.17 2.83
CA ASP A 102 0.21 28.46 3.29
C ASP A 102 -0.32 28.78 4.69
N ARG A 103 -1.61 28.54 4.94
CA ARG A 103 -2.23 28.71 6.25
C ARG A 103 -1.56 27.81 7.31
N ILE A 104 -1.40 26.53 7.01
CA ILE A 104 -0.73 25.56 7.91
C ILE A 104 0.71 26.01 8.14
N ALA A 105 1.45 26.36 7.09
CA ALA A 105 2.83 26.81 7.20
C ALA A 105 2.97 28.02 8.15
N THR A 106 2.05 28.99 8.07
CA THR A 106 2.01 30.15 8.98
C THR A 106 1.69 29.70 10.41
N GLN A 107 0.77 28.79 10.61
CA GLN A 107 0.38 28.30 11.94
C GLN A 107 1.49 27.55 12.66
N ILE A 108 2.30 26.76 11.93
CA ILE A 108 3.37 25.93 12.50
C ILE A 108 4.70 26.69 12.64
N GLN A 109 4.85 27.80 11.94
CA GLN A 109 6.10 28.58 11.90
C GLN A 109 6.55 29.01 13.31
N GLY A 110 7.75 28.60 13.69
CA GLY A 110 8.35 28.97 14.98
C GLY A 110 7.68 28.37 16.22
N ARG A 111 6.62 27.56 16.05
CA ARG A 111 5.87 26.90 17.11
C ARG A 111 6.13 25.40 17.18
N ILE A 112 6.25 24.77 16.04
CA ILE A 112 6.38 23.32 15.90
C ILE A 112 7.83 22.97 15.52
N ASP A 113 8.41 21.98 16.18
CA ASP A 113 9.78 21.50 15.94
C ASP A 113 9.81 20.22 15.09
N ALA A 114 8.75 19.39 15.14
CA ALA A 114 8.59 18.24 14.29
C ALA A 114 7.10 17.90 14.08
N ALA A 115 6.77 17.24 12.98
CA ALA A 115 5.42 16.80 12.66
C ALA A 115 5.39 15.29 12.38
N VAL A 116 4.46 14.59 13.04
CA VAL A 116 4.14 13.19 12.74
C VAL A 116 2.96 13.16 11.78
N ILE A 117 3.11 12.44 10.68
CA ILE A 117 2.12 12.32 9.62
C ILE A 117 1.82 10.84 9.34
N VAL A 118 0.60 10.55 8.92
CA VAL A 118 0.18 9.20 8.54
C VAL A 118 0.23 9.08 7.03
N GLN A 119 1.03 8.13 6.51
CA GLN A 119 1.23 7.85 5.08
C GLN A 119 1.79 9.03 4.26
N GLY A 120 1.37 10.26 4.48
CA GLY A 120 1.92 11.47 3.87
C GLY A 120 1.40 11.81 2.46
N PHE A 121 0.42 11.07 1.94
CA PHE A 121 -0.20 11.32 0.63
C PHE A 121 -1.70 11.62 0.72
N GLU A 122 -2.36 11.23 1.78
CA GLU A 122 -3.73 11.63 2.06
C GLU A 122 -3.76 13.17 2.26
N PRO A 123 -4.77 13.89 1.76
CA PRO A 123 -4.71 15.36 1.64
C PRO A 123 -4.30 16.09 2.92
N THR A 124 -4.90 15.77 4.06
CA THR A 124 -4.57 16.41 5.35
C THR A 124 -3.09 16.24 5.70
N ASN A 125 -2.59 15.00 5.63
CA ASN A 125 -1.20 14.69 5.96
C ASN A 125 -0.24 15.25 4.90
N ALA A 126 -0.64 15.27 3.64
CA ALA A 126 0.15 15.85 2.56
C ALA A 126 0.31 17.37 2.71
N PHE A 127 -0.74 18.08 3.16
CA PHE A 127 -0.67 19.52 3.42
C PHE A 127 0.23 19.83 4.60
N ILE A 128 0.10 19.11 5.71
CA ILE A 128 0.97 19.23 6.87
C ILE A 128 2.42 18.99 6.48
N ARG A 129 2.69 17.92 5.70
CA ARG A 129 4.02 17.60 5.19
C ARG A 129 4.58 18.74 4.32
N ALA A 130 3.80 19.23 3.36
CA ALA A 130 4.23 20.32 2.48
C ALA A 130 4.55 21.61 3.27
N ALA A 131 3.71 21.94 4.25
CA ALA A 131 3.92 23.08 5.13
C ALA A 131 5.17 22.90 6.02
N ALA A 132 5.38 21.71 6.57
CA ALA A 132 6.56 21.39 7.38
C ALA A 132 7.86 21.50 6.57
N ILE A 133 7.88 20.98 5.34
CA ILE A 133 9.04 21.11 4.42
C ILE A 133 9.36 22.59 4.17
N ARG A 134 8.37 23.42 3.89
CA ARG A 134 8.57 24.88 3.69
C ARG A 134 9.16 25.58 4.91
N GLN A 135 8.74 25.17 6.10
CA GLN A 135 9.21 25.72 7.36
C GLN A 135 10.50 25.05 7.86
N ARG A 136 11.07 24.11 7.10
CA ARG A 136 12.24 23.31 7.48
C ARG A 136 12.05 22.56 8.81
N ILE A 137 10.83 22.12 9.06
CA ILE A 137 10.45 21.31 10.22
C ILE A 137 10.63 19.84 9.87
N GLY A 138 11.23 19.07 10.77
CA GLY A 138 11.39 17.61 10.60
C GLY A 138 10.03 16.92 10.53
N THR A 139 9.90 15.94 9.63
CA THR A 139 8.70 15.10 9.52
C THR A 139 9.01 13.66 9.87
N LEU A 140 8.04 12.98 10.45
CA LEU A 140 8.03 11.54 10.66
C LEU A 140 6.77 10.98 10.01
N ALA A 141 6.91 10.32 8.87
CA ALA A 141 5.82 9.60 8.24
C ALA A 141 5.73 8.17 8.81
N LEU A 142 4.53 7.76 9.19
CA LEU A 142 4.22 6.42 9.69
C LEU A 142 3.22 5.75 8.76
N GLU A 143 3.45 4.49 8.41
CA GLU A 143 2.56 3.71 7.55
C GLU A 143 2.46 2.26 8.05
N ASN A 144 1.30 1.64 7.82
CA ASN A 144 1.09 0.23 8.12
C ASN A 144 1.91 -0.67 7.18
N THR A 145 2.32 -1.83 7.70
CA THR A 145 2.94 -2.90 6.90
C THR A 145 1.96 -4.06 6.67
N MET A 146 2.44 -5.14 6.04
CA MET A 146 1.75 -6.42 5.96
C MET A 146 1.59 -7.09 7.35
N LEU A 147 2.37 -6.70 8.35
CA LEU A 147 2.24 -7.16 9.73
C LEU A 147 1.35 -6.20 10.53
N SER A 148 0.48 -6.78 11.38
CA SER A 148 -0.43 -6.00 12.20
C SER A 148 0.25 -5.22 13.33
N ASP A 149 1.41 -5.69 13.78
CA ASP A 149 2.19 -5.18 14.91
C ASP A 149 3.41 -4.33 14.50
N ARG A 150 3.59 -4.04 13.20
CA ARG A 150 4.73 -3.29 12.68
C ARG A 150 4.32 -2.05 11.89
N LEU A 151 5.20 -1.06 11.93
CA LEU A 151 5.10 0.20 11.18
C LEU A 151 6.30 0.40 10.29
N VAL A 152 6.05 0.88 9.08
CA VAL A 152 7.05 1.59 8.28
C VAL A 152 7.16 3.01 8.79
N TRP A 153 8.35 3.56 8.78
CA TRP A 153 8.61 4.94 9.13
C TRP A 153 9.62 5.58 8.14
N ASP A 154 9.50 6.85 7.93
CA ASP A 154 10.45 7.63 7.12
C ASP A 154 10.37 9.11 7.48
N SER A 155 11.43 9.86 7.18
CA SER A 155 11.47 11.30 7.39
C SER A 155 10.87 12.11 6.24
N VAL A 156 10.44 11.47 5.16
CA VAL A 156 9.90 12.14 3.96
C VAL A 156 8.45 11.76 3.70
N SER A 157 8.18 10.47 3.54
CA SER A 157 6.85 9.91 3.26
C SER A 157 6.82 8.42 3.57
N GLY A 158 5.64 7.78 3.58
CA GLY A 158 5.52 6.33 3.75
C GLY A 158 6.02 5.55 2.53
N ILE A 159 5.97 4.22 2.63
CA ILE A 159 6.42 3.30 1.57
C ILE A 159 5.56 3.37 0.31
N THR A 160 4.28 3.73 0.44
CA THR A 160 3.35 3.82 -0.68
C THR A 160 3.81 4.83 -1.72
N PRO A 161 4.19 6.08 -1.41
CA PRO A 161 4.79 7.00 -2.37
C PRO A 161 6.31 6.83 -2.53
N ASN A 162 7.04 6.26 -1.57
CA ASN A 162 8.49 6.08 -1.62
C ASN A 162 8.89 4.60 -1.68
N ARG A 163 8.75 4.01 -2.85
CA ARG A 163 9.01 2.59 -3.10
C ARG A 163 10.48 2.18 -2.93
N ASN A 164 11.39 3.11 -3.04
CA ASN A 164 12.83 2.82 -2.96
C ASN A 164 13.33 2.70 -1.52
N LEU A 165 12.55 3.12 -0.55
CA LEU A 165 12.95 3.11 0.86
C LEU A 165 13.42 1.73 1.33
N ALA A 166 12.57 0.70 1.17
CA ALA A 166 12.88 -0.67 1.55
C ALA A 166 14.03 -1.26 0.73
N LYS A 167 14.09 -0.95 -0.58
CA LYS A 167 15.14 -1.41 -1.49
C LYS A 167 16.50 -0.85 -1.10
N ASN A 168 16.59 0.44 -0.80
CA ASN A 168 17.82 1.10 -0.38
C ASN A 168 18.33 0.53 0.93
N TYR A 169 17.44 0.25 1.87
CA TYR A 169 17.79 -0.37 3.13
C TYR A 169 18.29 -1.81 2.93
N TYR A 170 17.64 -2.59 2.07
CA TYR A 170 18.08 -3.92 1.68
C TYR A 170 19.47 -3.92 1.08
N TRP A 171 19.74 -3.08 0.07
CA TRP A 171 21.06 -3.00 -0.56
C TRP A 171 22.16 -2.66 0.42
N ARG A 172 21.85 -1.84 1.42
CA ARG A 172 22.82 -1.43 2.42
C ARG A 172 23.16 -2.52 3.42
N TYR A 173 22.23 -3.40 3.75
CA TYR A 173 22.39 -4.34 4.87
C TYR A 173 22.37 -5.82 4.48
N SER A 174 22.08 -6.17 3.23
CA SER A 174 21.88 -7.57 2.80
C SER A 174 23.11 -8.47 3.03
N GLU A 175 24.31 -7.92 2.93
CA GLU A 175 25.55 -8.68 3.12
C GLU A 175 25.91 -8.94 4.59
N PHE A 176 25.33 -8.18 5.51
CA PHE A 176 25.62 -8.26 6.94
C PHE A 176 24.65 -9.14 7.73
N VAL A 177 23.65 -9.70 7.07
CA VAL A 177 22.60 -10.49 7.71
C VAL A 177 22.94 -11.96 7.68
N GLU A 178 22.94 -12.60 8.86
CA GLU A 178 23.19 -14.02 9.02
C GLU A 178 22.01 -14.86 8.48
N PRO A 179 22.24 -15.81 7.57
CA PRO A 179 21.19 -16.65 7.00
C PRO A 179 20.32 -17.38 8.04
N SER A 180 20.94 -17.87 9.13
CA SER A 180 20.23 -18.57 10.20
C SER A 180 19.19 -17.70 10.91
N LYS A 181 19.47 -16.42 11.11
CA LYS A 181 18.50 -15.45 11.68
C LYS A 181 17.34 -15.18 10.72
N VAL A 182 17.64 -15.10 9.43
CA VAL A 182 16.62 -14.96 8.39
C VAL A 182 15.66 -16.13 8.43
N GLU A 183 16.17 -17.35 8.37
CA GLU A 183 15.33 -18.55 8.34
C GLU A 183 14.50 -18.68 9.64
N ALA A 184 15.10 -18.49 10.81
CA ALA A 184 14.37 -18.55 12.08
C ALA A 184 13.22 -17.53 12.15
N TYR A 185 13.44 -16.30 11.66
CA TYR A 185 12.41 -15.28 11.63
C TYR A 185 11.29 -15.64 10.65
N ILE A 186 11.64 -16.06 9.44
CA ILE A 186 10.66 -16.39 8.40
C ILE A 186 9.84 -17.63 8.79
N GLU A 187 10.45 -18.66 9.37
CA GLU A 187 9.73 -19.81 9.89
C GLU A 187 8.73 -19.39 10.98
N SER A 188 9.14 -18.53 11.90
CA SER A 188 8.23 -17.94 12.89
C SER A 188 7.08 -17.16 12.25
N LEU A 189 7.36 -16.39 11.19
CA LEU A 189 6.35 -15.60 10.47
C LEU A 189 5.36 -16.48 9.71
N ILE A 190 5.83 -17.54 9.07
CA ILE A 190 5.00 -18.48 8.29
C ILE A 190 4.10 -19.33 9.22
N THR A 191 4.61 -19.72 10.38
CA THR A 191 3.86 -20.52 11.37
C THR A 191 2.87 -19.69 12.17
N ASN A 192 3.20 -18.43 12.46
CA ASN A 192 2.31 -17.49 13.17
C ASN A 192 1.48 -16.67 12.16
N THR A 193 0.57 -17.33 11.48
CA THR A 193 -0.26 -16.71 10.43
C THR A 193 -1.17 -15.58 10.95
N ALA A 194 -1.49 -15.57 12.24
CA ALA A 194 -2.30 -14.52 12.87
C ALA A 194 -1.63 -13.12 12.83
N ALA A 195 -0.31 -13.04 12.66
CA ALA A 195 0.42 -11.78 12.52
C ALA A 195 0.22 -11.12 11.14
N LEU A 196 -0.15 -11.89 10.12
CA LEU A 196 -0.29 -11.41 8.74
C LEU A 196 -1.70 -10.87 8.49
N LYS A 197 -1.80 -9.62 8.04
CA LYS A 197 -3.09 -8.94 7.80
C LYS A 197 -3.98 -9.62 6.77
N SER A 198 -3.40 -10.29 5.80
CA SER A 198 -4.13 -10.99 4.75
C SER A 198 -5.01 -12.13 5.27
N LEU A 199 -4.72 -12.67 6.47
CA LEU A 199 -5.57 -13.67 7.13
C LEU A 199 -6.68 -13.07 7.99
N GLN A 200 -6.47 -11.88 8.55
CA GLN A 200 -7.44 -11.26 9.46
C GLN A 200 -8.76 -10.88 8.76
N HIS A 201 -8.77 -10.81 7.42
CA HIS A 201 -9.95 -10.43 6.63
C HIS A 201 -10.81 -11.61 6.16
N THR A 202 -10.40 -12.85 6.42
CA THR A 202 -11.11 -14.06 5.94
C THR A 202 -11.91 -14.80 7.00
N THR A 203 -11.88 -14.35 8.27
CA THR A 203 -12.67 -14.96 9.35
C THR A 203 -13.87 -14.09 9.71
N PRO A 204 -15.12 -14.60 9.64
CA PRO A 204 -16.25 -13.97 10.33
C PRO A 204 -15.96 -13.93 11.83
N ALA A 205 -16.39 -12.87 12.51
CA ALA A 205 -16.10 -12.58 13.93
C ALA A 205 -16.77 -13.54 14.92
N GLU A 206 -17.31 -14.68 14.50
CA GLU A 206 -17.96 -15.64 15.37
C GLU A 206 -17.27 -17.01 15.24
N ASP A 207 -16.72 -17.50 16.37
CA ASP A 207 -16.08 -18.80 16.64
C ASP A 207 -14.56 -18.94 16.48
N ALA A 208 -13.84 -18.32 17.40
CA ALA A 208 -12.39 -18.50 17.59
C ALA A 208 -11.96 -19.84 18.27
N SER A 209 -12.82 -20.84 18.31
CA SER A 209 -12.54 -22.11 19.05
C SER A 209 -12.34 -23.38 18.20
N SER A 210 -12.29 -23.25 16.84
CA SER A 210 -12.04 -24.40 15.96
C SER A 210 -11.11 -24.07 14.79
N GLU A 211 -9.92 -23.56 15.11
CA GLU A 211 -9.01 -22.90 14.15
C GLU A 211 -8.44 -23.79 13.04
N ASN A 212 -8.41 -25.10 13.17
CA ASN A 212 -7.76 -25.97 12.18
C ASN A 212 -8.67 -26.64 11.13
N SER A 213 -9.97 -26.72 11.38
CA SER A 213 -10.88 -27.43 10.47
C SER A 213 -11.59 -26.54 9.46
N THR A 214 -11.73 -25.25 9.74
CA THR A 214 -12.48 -24.29 8.90
C THR A 214 -11.63 -23.71 7.77
N ILE A 215 -10.30 -23.66 7.94
CA ILE A 215 -9.36 -23.17 6.92
C ILE A 215 -9.33 -24.09 5.70
N GLU A 216 -9.46 -25.40 5.90
CA GLU A 216 -9.49 -26.39 4.81
C GLU A 216 -10.82 -26.40 4.03
N SER A 217 -11.94 -26.01 4.63
CA SER A 217 -13.26 -26.14 4.00
C SER A 217 -13.63 -25.00 3.06
N SER A 218 -13.29 -23.74 3.37
CA SER A 218 -13.68 -22.58 2.54
C SER A 218 -12.72 -22.34 1.36
N GLY A 219 -11.43 -22.67 1.50
CA GLY A 219 -10.47 -22.63 0.38
C GLY A 219 -10.78 -23.64 -0.72
N ASN A 220 -11.58 -24.65 -0.41
CA ASN A 220 -11.85 -25.78 -1.32
C ASN A 220 -12.94 -25.52 -2.39
N ALA A 221 -13.74 -24.48 -2.30
CA ALA A 221 -14.85 -24.29 -3.25
C ALA A 221 -14.33 -23.97 -4.67
N ILE A 222 -13.49 -22.94 -4.81
CA ILE A 222 -12.88 -22.60 -6.11
C ILE A 222 -11.87 -23.66 -6.53
N LEU A 223 -11.04 -24.15 -5.59
CA LEU A 223 -10.03 -25.16 -5.89
C LEU A 223 -10.63 -26.48 -6.42
N LYS A 224 -11.83 -26.85 -5.96
CA LYS A 224 -12.58 -28.03 -6.51
C LYS A 224 -13.08 -27.81 -7.93
N THR A 225 -13.22 -26.57 -8.37
CA THR A 225 -13.68 -26.23 -9.73
C THR A 225 -12.54 -26.00 -10.71
N ILE A 226 -11.29 -25.98 -10.23
CA ILE A 226 -10.10 -25.91 -11.10
C ILE A 226 -9.95 -27.27 -11.79
N SER A 227 -9.70 -27.21 -13.08
CA SER A 227 -9.71 -28.36 -14.01
C SER A 227 -8.58 -29.39 -13.81
N GLY A 228 -7.83 -29.31 -12.72
CA GLY A 228 -6.60 -30.10 -12.48
C GLY A 228 -5.38 -29.57 -13.23
N ARG A 229 -5.52 -28.50 -13.99
CA ARG A 229 -4.42 -27.79 -14.64
C ARG A 229 -3.71 -26.86 -13.63
N PRO A 230 -2.41 -26.57 -13.83
CA PRO A 230 -1.74 -25.56 -13.04
C PRO A 230 -2.37 -24.18 -13.29
N TYR A 231 -2.37 -23.32 -12.28
CA TYR A 231 -2.98 -21.99 -12.39
C TYR A 231 -2.04 -20.84 -11.98
N CYS A 232 -2.25 -19.69 -12.60
CA CYS A 232 -1.74 -18.41 -12.16
C CYS A 232 -2.76 -17.79 -11.19
N LEU A 233 -2.31 -17.35 -10.01
CA LEU A 233 -3.14 -16.61 -9.06
C LEU A 233 -2.91 -15.10 -9.24
N PHE A 234 -3.93 -14.36 -9.67
CA PHE A 234 -3.90 -12.91 -9.69
C PHE A 234 -4.46 -12.34 -8.38
N LEU A 235 -3.62 -11.63 -7.62
CA LEU A 235 -3.99 -10.95 -6.38
C LEU A 235 -4.38 -9.50 -6.70
N GLY A 236 -5.68 -9.26 -6.73
CA GLY A 236 -6.27 -7.96 -7.02
C GLY A 236 -6.14 -6.97 -5.87
N GLN A 237 -6.32 -5.71 -6.20
CA GLN A 237 -6.34 -4.58 -5.27
C GLN A 237 -7.60 -3.75 -5.54
N VAL A 238 -8.01 -2.92 -4.58
CA VAL A 238 -9.12 -1.98 -4.80
C VAL A 238 -8.75 -1.02 -5.94
N TYR A 239 -9.67 -0.77 -6.85
CA TYR A 239 -9.41 -0.01 -8.08
C TYR A 239 -8.77 1.36 -7.85
N THR A 240 -9.16 2.05 -6.78
CA THR A 240 -8.62 3.35 -6.38
C THR A 240 -7.63 3.27 -5.22
N ASP A 241 -7.04 2.10 -4.98
CA ASP A 241 -6.05 1.94 -3.92
C ASP A 241 -4.88 2.90 -4.13
N SER A 242 -4.43 3.53 -3.06
CA SER A 242 -3.30 4.48 -3.11
C SER A 242 -2.04 3.85 -3.70
N SER A 243 -1.82 2.57 -3.44
CA SER A 243 -0.67 1.85 -4.02
C SER A 243 -0.76 1.75 -5.54
N LEU A 244 -1.97 1.70 -6.11
CA LEU A 244 -2.19 1.74 -7.57
C LEU A 244 -2.09 3.17 -8.11
N VAL A 245 -2.62 4.16 -7.40
CA VAL A 245 -2.51 5.57 -7.82
C VAL A 245 -1.03 5.99 -7.97
N PHE A 246 -0.16 5.51 -7.07
CA PHE A 246 1.26 5.88 -7.06
C PHE A 246 2.19 4.85 -7.70
N GLY A 247 1.76 3.63 -7.91
CA GLY A 247 2.63 2.53 -8.34
C GLY A 247 2.02 1.61 -9.40
N LEU A 248 1.11 2.12 -10.22
CA LEU A 248 0.56 1.36 -11.35
C LEU A 248 1.62 1.06 -12.43
N GLY A 249 2.70 1.83 -12.47
CA GLY A 249 3.72 1.71 -13.49
C GLY A 249 3.27 2.31 -14.84
N ASN A 250 3.53 1.62 -15.94
CA ASN A 250 3.24 2.09 -17.30
C ASN A 250 1.86 1.67 -17.82
N TRP A 251 1.02 1.08 -16.98
CA TRP A 251 -0.33 0.67 -17.38
C TRP A 251 -1.28 1.87 -17.40
N ARG A 252 -2.28 1.80 -18.29
CA ARG A 252 -3.28 2.87 -18.42
C ARG A 252 -4.24 2.91 -17.25
N ASN A 253 -4.65 1.71 -16.76
CA ASN A 253 -5.54 1.57 -15.62
C ASN A 253 -5.32 0.24 -14.89
N PRO A 254 -5.88 0.06 -13.69
CA PRO A 254 -5.69 -1.14 -12.90
C PRO A 254 -6.22 -2.45 -13.50
N LEU A 255 -7.09 -2.40 -14.51
CA LEU A 255 -7.64 -3.60 -15.16
C LEU A 255 -6.74 -4.12 -16.30
N GLU A 256 -5.93 -3.27 -16.89
CA GLU A 256 -5.05 -3.67 -18.01
C GLU A 256 -4.05 -4.76 -17.59
N PRO A 257 -3.38 -4.69 -16.41
CA PRO A 257 -2.54 -5.78 -15.91
C PRO A 257 -3.28 -7.12 -15.78
N LEU A 258 -4.53 -7.11 -15.29
CA LEU A 258 -5.34 -8.31 -15.18
C LEU A 258 -5.63 -8.92 -16.56
N LEU A 259 -6.05 -8.10 -17.52
CA LEU A 259 -6.32 -8.57 -18.89
C LEU A 259 -5.08 -9.13 -19.58
N LYS A 260 -3.93 -8.52 -19.33
CA LYS A 260 -2.63 -9.03 -19.83
C LYS A 260 -2.25 -10.35 -19.18
N THR A 261 -2.43 -10.49 -17.86
CA THR A 261 -2.19 -11.75 -17.14
C THR A 261 -3.11 -12.86 -17.66
N TYR A 262 -4.37 -12.55 -17.93
CA TYR A 262 -5.31 -13.50 -18.54
C TYR A 262 -4.80 -14.04 -19.89
N ARG A 263 -4.45 -13.16 -20.82
CA ARG A 263 -3.92 -13.55 -22.13
C ARG A 263 -2.61 -14.34 -22.04
N TRP A 264 -1.77 -13.95 -21.09
CA TRP A 264 -0.53 -14.68 -20.80
C TRP A 264 -0.83 -16.11 -20.27
N SER A 265 -1.73 -16.23 -19.31
CA SER A 265 -2.14 -17.53 -18.75
C SER A 265 -2.71 -18.44 -19.83
N GLN A 266 -3.60 -17.96 -20.68
CA GLN A 266 -4.14 -18.71 -21.82
C GLN A 266 -3.03 -19.23 -22.75
N ARG A 267 -2.08 -18.36 -23.13
CA ARG A 267 -0.97 -18.71 -24.02
C ARG A 267 -0.10 -19.83 -23.47
N HIS A 268 0.07 -19.87 -22.15
CA HIS A 268 0.90 -20.87 -21.46
C HIS A 268 0.11 -22.05 -20.91
N GLY A 269 -1.17 -22.18 -21.24
CA GLY A 269 -2.01 -23.30 -20.81
C GLY A 269 -2.27 -23.35 -19.31
N LEU A 270 -2.21 -22.22 -18.61
CA LEU A 270 -2.56 -22.08 -17.21
C LEU A 270 -4.03 -21.68 -17.05
N ASP A 271 -4.69 -22.20 -16.03
CA ASP A 271 -5.93 -21.60 -15.56
C ASP A 271 -5.60 -20.26 -14.85
N LEU A 272 -6.56 -19.34 -14.80
CA LEU A 272 -6.41 -18.08 -14.07
C LEU A 272 -7.39 -18.04 -12.89
N VAL A 273 -6.85 -17.92 -11.69
CA VAL A 273 -7.63 -17.63 -10.48
C VAL A 273 -7.43 -16.18 -10.10
N VAL A 274 -8.51 -15.41 -10.01
CA VAL A 274 -8.48 -14.00 -9.62
C VAL A 274 -9.11 -13.86 -8.25
N LYS A 275 -8.32 -13.41 -7.27
CA LYS A 275 -8.81 -13.04 -5.96
C LYS A 275 -8.85 -11.53 -5.84
N LEU A 276 -10.06 -10.98 -5.72
CA LEU A 276 -10.24 -9.54 -5.49
C LEU A 276 -9.93 -9.17 -4.04
N HIS A 277 -9.81 -7.87 -3.77
CA HIS A 277 -9.39 -7.39 -2.46
C HIS A 277 -10.56 -7.47 -1.45
N PRO A 278 -10.37 -8.03 -0.23
CA PRO A 278 -11.43 -8.18 0.76
C PRO A 278 -12.13 -6.86 1.16
N LYS A 279 -11.43 -5.74 1.13
CA LYS A 279 -12.00 -4.43 1.45
C LYS A 279 -13.15 -4.02 0.53
N GLU A 280 -13.23 -4.57 -0.68
CA GLU A 280 -14.31 -4.22 -1.61
C GLU A 280 -15.71 -4.66 -1.13
N ASP A 281 -15.76 -5.65 -0.25
CA ASP A 281 -17.03 -6.12 0.33
C ASP A 281 -17.40 -5.40 1.63
N GLN A 282 -16.42 -4.93 2.40
CA GLN A 282 -16.61 -4.49 3.78
C GLN A 282 -16.10 -3.07 4.06
N GLY A 283 -15.37 -2.46 3.12
CA GLY A 283 -14.69 -1.18 3.34
C GLY A 283 -15.50 0.02 2.89
N LEU A 284 -15.29 1.14 3.59
CA LEU A 284 -15.66 2.47 3.11
C LEU A 284 -14.48 3.09 2.38
N ALA A 285 -14.75 3.72 1.25
CA ALA A 285 -13.73 4.48 0.55
C ALA A 285 -13.27 5.65 1.43
N PRO A 286 -11.97 5.80 1.68
CA PRO A 286 -11.45 6.85 2.56
C PRO A 286 -11.95 8.24 2.14
N GLY A 287 -12.45 9.00 3.12
CA GLY A 287 -12.89 10.38 2.91
C GLY A 287 -14.25 10.57 2.25
N THR A 288 -14.92 9.51 1.79
CA THR A 288 -16.21 9.64 1.09
C THR A 288 -17.40 9.09 1.87
N LEU A 289 -17.18 8.27 2.90
CA LEU A 289 -18.21 7.48 3.61
C LEU A 289 -19.02 6.54 2.68
N GLN A 290 -18.57 6.39 1.42
CA GLN A 290 -19.24 5.50 0.47
C GLN A 290 -18.62 4.11 0.54
N PRO A 291 -19.43 3.03 0.52
CA PRO A 291 -18.89 1.69 0.43
C PRO A 291 -18.15 1.51 -0.91
N TYR A 292 -17.09 0.72 -0.92
CA TYR A 292 -16.43 0.32 -2.17
C TYR A 292 -17.38 -0.45 -3.09
N ASP A 293 -18.35 -1.18 -2.51
CA ASP A 293 -19.41 -1.90 -3.21
C ASP A 293 -18.89 -2.67 -4.43
N ARG A 294 -17.85 -3.47 -4.21
CA ARG A 294 -17.21 -4.29 -5.24
C ARG A 294 -16.78 -3.52 -6.48
N MET A 295 -16.18 -2.36 -6.26
CA MET A 295 -15.82 -1.40 -7.33
C MET A 295 -15.03 -2.07 -8.48
N THR A 296 -13.98 -2.82 -8.18
CA THR A 296 -13.17 -3.50 -9.21
C THR A 296 -13.99 -4.53 -9.97
N TRP A 297 -14.82 -5.30 -9.26
CA TRP A 297 -15.71 -6.28 -9.88
C TRP A 297 -16.72 -5.63 -10.84
N ARG A 298 -17.38 -4.55 -10.43
CA ARG A 298 -18.31 -3.81 -11.29
C ARG A 298 -17.65 -3.25 -12.54
N LYS A 299 -16.42 -2.75 -12.42
CA LYS A 299 -15.67 -2.27 -13.56
C LYS A 299 -15.28 -3.40 -14.53
N ILE A 300 -14.93 -4.58 -14.02
CA ILE A 300 -14.71 -5.77 -14.85
C ILE A 300 -15.98 -6.13 -15.61
N GLN A 301 -17.12 -6.23 -14.91
CA GLN A 301 -18.41 -6.58 -15.53
C GLN A 301 -18.90 -5.54 -16.55
N GLY A 302 -18.67 -4.26 -16.31
CA GLY A 302 -19.08 -3.16 -17.18
C GLY A 302 -18.18 -2.91 -18.39
N SER A 303 -17.08 -3.65 -18.54
CA SER A 303 -16.10 -3.42 -19.62
C SER A 303 -16.24 -4.47 -20.72
N ASP A 304 -16.45 -4.02 -21.96
CA ASP A 304 -16.50 -4.89 -23.14
C ASP A 304 -15.21 -5.68 -23.35
N LEU A 305 -14.08 -5.15 -22.88
CA LEU A 305 -12.78 -5.81 -22.96
C LEU A 305 -12.69 -7.10 -22.15
N PHE A 306 -13.60 -7.30 -21.19
CA PHE A 306 -13.63 -8.46 -20.32
C PHE A 306 -14.70 -9.50 -20.67
N GLN A 307 -15.41 -9.36 -21.80
CA GLN A 307 -16.46 -10.30 -22.18
C GLN A 307 -15.93 -11.72 -22.40
N GLU A 308 -14.84 -11.87 -23.13
CA GLU A 308 -14.17 -13.17 -23.34
C GLU A 308 -13.67 -13.75 -21.99
N PHE A 309 -13.00 -12.93 -21.18
CA PHE A 309 -12.51 -13.28 -19.85
C PHE A 309 -13.63 -13.81 -18.93
N LEU A 310 -14.78 -13.16 -18.91
CA LEU A 310 -15.93 -13.53 -18.06
C LEU A 310 -16.61 -14.83 -18.50
N GLN A 311 -16.49 -15.20 -19.78
CA GLN A 311 -17.08 -16.41 -20.36
C GLN A 311 -16.10 -17.60 -20.40
N ASP A 312 -14.79 -17.34 -20.15
CA ASP A 312 -13.78 -18.40 -20.23
C ASP A 312 -13.89 -19.38 -19.07
N SER A 313 -14.09 -20.66 -19.41
CA SER A 313 -14.16 -21.75 -18.45
C SER A 313 -12.85 -22.01 -17.68
N HIS A 314 -11.72 -21.41 -18.08
CA HIS A 314 -10.42 -21.48 -17.43
C HIS A 314 -10.16 -20.31 -16.47
N VAL A 315 -11.12 -19.40 -16.32
CA VAL A 315 -11.07 -18.28 -15.36
C VAL A 315 -11.98 -18.56 -14.17
N ARG A 316 -11.47 -18.31 -12.99
CA ARG A 316 -12.21 -18.35 -11.72
C ARG A 316 -12.01 -17.07 -10.97
N ILE A 317 -13.08 -16.44 -10.50
CA ILE A 317 -13.01 -15.14 -9.84
C ILE A 317 -13.61 -15.25 -8.44
N ASP A 318 -12.78 -15.07 -7.42
CA ASP A 318 -13.19 -14.94 -6.03
C ASP A 318 -13.52 -13.47 -5.72
N TYR A 319 -14.66 -13.02 -6.22
CA TYR A 319 -15.14 -11.65 -6.00
C TYR A 319 -15.89 -11.49 -4.66
N GLN A 320 -16.28 -12.58 -4.03
CA GLN A 320 -16.93 -12.61 -2.72
C GLN A 320 -15.95 -12.84 -1.56
N ASN A 321 -14.66 -13.02 -1.88
CA ASN A 321 -13.60 -13.28 -0.90
C ASN A 321 -13.84 -14.50 0.00
N GLU A 322 -14.43 -15.56 -0.56
CA GLU A 322 -14.73 -16.80 0.15
C GLU A 322 -13.50 -17.69 0.32
N CYS A 323 -12.47 -17.48 -0.49
CA CYS A 323 -11.27 -18.31 -0.48
C CYS A 323 -10.17 -17.75 0.40
N ASN A 324 -9.51 -18.63 1.14
CA ASN A 324 -8.31 -18.27 1.88
C ASN A 324 -7.15 -17.96 0.92
N THR A 325 -6.58 -16.77 1.03
CA THR A 325 -5.49 -16.30 0.15
C THR A 325 -4.26 -17.21 0.21
N TYR A 326 -3.91 -17.72 1.40
CA TYR A 326 -2.73 -18.60 1.54
C TYR A 326 -2.95 -19.97 0.92
N ALA A 327 -4.15 -20.55 1.05
CA ALA A 327 -4.48 -21.80 0.39
C ALA A 327 -4.37 -21.67 -1.13
N LEU A 328 -4.82 -20.52 -1.69
CA LEU A 328 -4.66 -20.22 -3.10
C LEU A 328 -3.18 -20.03 -3.47
N ILE A 329 -2.40 -19.26 -2.70
CA ILE A 329 -0.95 -19.08 -2.94
C ILE A 329 -0.24 -20.43 -2.90
N GLN A 330 -0.53 -21.29 -1.91
CA GLN A 330 0.15 -22.55 -1.72
C GLN A 330 0.00 -23.50 -2.93
N GLN A 331 -1.15 -23.51 -3.57
CA GLN A 331 -1.45 -24.39 -4.71
C GLN A 331 -1.17 -23.73 -6.07
N ALA A 332 -1.00 -22.42 -6.12
CA ALA A 332 -0.68 -21.70 -7.35
C ALA A 332 0.65 -22.17 -7.96
N HIS A 333 0.69 -22.25 -9.29
CA HIS A 333 1.93 -22.44 -10.03
C HIS A 333 2.80 -21.16 -9.96
N CYS A 334 2.18 -20.02 -10.15
CA CYS A 334 2.78 -18.71 -9.98
C CYS A 334 1.74 -17.70 -9.47
N VAL A 335 2.20 -16.56 -8.99
CA VAL A 335 1.36 -15.48 -8.47
C VAL A 335 1.62 -14.22 -9.28
N ALA A 336 0.55 -13.54 -9.70
CA ALA A 336 0.63 -12.24 -10.35
C ALA A 336 -0.04 -11.17 -9.47
N THR A 337 0.54 -9.99 -9.40
CA THR A 337 -0.05 -8.84 -8.71
C THR A 337 0.47 -7.55 -9.31
N ILE A 338 -0.27 -6.46 -9.15
CA ILE A 338 0.25 -5.16 -9.60
C ILE A 338 1.39 -4.76 -8.66
N ASN A 339 1.11 -4.51 -7.39
CA ASN A 339 2.12 -4.14 -6.39
C ASN A 339 1.71 -4.48 -4.95
N SER A 340 0.81 -5.46 -4.78
CA SER A 340 0.31 -5.87 -3.47
C SER A 340 1.42 -6.44 -2.60
N GLN A 341 1.35 -6.17 -1.29
CA GLN A 341 2.22 -6.78 -0.29
C GLN A 341 2.11 -8.32 -0.26
N SER A 342 0.95 -8.87 -0.63
CA SER A 342 0.74 -10.32 -0.74
C SER A 342 1.63 -11.00 -1.79
N GLY A 343 2.17 -10.23 -2.76
CA GLY A 343 3.22 -10.73 -3.66
C GLY A 343 4.51 -11.07 -2.92
N LEU A 344 4.92 -10.26 -1.94
CA LEU A 344 6.06 -10.60 -1.08
C LEU A 344 5.77 -11.83 -0.21
N GLU A 345 4.54 -11.96 0.32
CA GLU A 345 4.11 -13.14 1.07
C GLU A 345 4.19 -14.42 0.23
N ALA A 346 3.86 -14.35 -1.06
CA ALA A 346 4.02 -15.46 -1.99
C ALA A 346 5.51 -15.77 -2.26
N ALA A 347 6.34 -14.76 -2.48
CA ALA A 347 7.76 -14.93 -2.77
C ALA A 347 8.52 -15.60 -1.61
N ILE A 348 8.27 -15.21 -0.34
CA ILE A 348 8.91 -15.84 0.82
C ILE A 348 8.51 -17.31 1.01
N ARG A 349 7.40 -17.73 0.40
CA ARG A 349 6.91 -19.13 0.35
C ARG A 349 7.37 -19.90 -0.88
N GLY A 350 8.25 -19.32 -1.68
CA GLY A 350 8.84 -19.98 -2.84
C GLY A 350 8.00 -19.97 -4.09
N LYS A 351 6.96 -19.12 -4.16
CA LYS A 351 6.20 -18.98 -5.40
C LYS A 351 6.88 -17.99 -6.34
N PRO A 352 7.00 -18.32 -7.64
CA PRO A 352 7.36 -17.34 -8.64
C PRO A 352 6.32 -16.21 -8.66
N VAL A 353 6.76 -14.96 -8.61
CA VAL A 353 5.87 -13.80 -8.55
C VAL A 353 6.09 -12.88 -9.73
N LEU A 354 5.01 -12.58 -10.46
CA LEU A 354 4.93 -11.52 -11.45
C LEU A 354 4.50 -10.23 -10.77
N VAL A 355 5.36 -9.22 -10.77
CA VAL A 355 5.05 -7.88 -10.29
C VAL A 355 4.79 -6.98 -11.49
N LEU A 356 3.55 -6.59 -11.69
CA LEU A 356 3.09 -5.90 -12.88
C LEU A 356 3.21 -4.37 -12.78
N GLY A 357 3.31 -3.86 -11.55
CA GLY A 357 3.48 -2.44 -11.26
C GLY A 357 4.74 -2.18 -10.45
N ASP A 358 4.76 -1.03 -9.81
CA ASP A 358 5.91 -0.59 -9.03
C ASP A 358 5.75 -0.96 -7.54
N ALA A 359 6.19 -2.16 -7.16
CA ALA A 359 6.17 -2.64 -5.79
C ALA A 359 7.45 -2.23 -5.04
N PHE A 360 7.34 -2.07 -3.70
CA PHE A 360 8.49 -1.73 -2.86
C PHE A 360 9.55 -2.85 -2.76
N TYR A 361 9.24 -4.04 -3.25
CA TYR A 361 10.09 -5.23 -3.27
C TYR A 361 10.51 -5.66 -4.68
N CYS A 362 10.09 -4.96 -5.74
CA CYS A 362 10.51 -5.27 -7.12
C CYS A 362 11.93 -4.76 -7.43
N GLY A 363 12.55 -5.25 -8.50
CA GLY A 363 13.88 -4.85 -8.95
C GLY A 363 15.03 -5.45 -8.12
N LEU A 364 14.76 -6.45 -7.29
CA LEU A 364 15.75 -7.07 -6.41
C LEU A 364 16.19 -8.47 -6.89
N GLY A 365 15.61 -8.97 -8.00
CA GLY A 365 16.01 -10.22 -8.64
C GLY A 365 15.47 -11.49 -7.99
N PHE A 366 14.42 -11.39 -7.17
CA PHE A 366 13.65 -12.54 -6.66
C PHE A 366 12.20 -12.55 -7.14
N THR A 367 11.78 -11.51 -7.86
CA THR A 367 10.50 -11.38 -8.54
C THR A 367 10.73 -11.19 -10.03
N ASN A 368 9.70 -11.44 -10.82
CA ASN A 368 9.67 -11.21 -12.25
C ASN A 368 8.95 -9.87 -12.48
N ASP A 369 9.74 -8.83 -12.67
CA ASP A 369 9.23 -7.46 -12.64
C ASP A 369 8.87 -6.99 -14.04
N TRP A 370 7.65 -6.54 -14.17
CA TRP A 370 7.01 -6.35 -15.43
C TRP A 370 6.63 -4.92 -15.78
N SER A 371 7.45 -3.99 -15.42
CA SER A 371 7.31 -2.59 -15.85
C SER A 371 7.35 -2.39 -17.37
N PHE A 372 7.68 -3.44 -18.14
CA PHE A 372 7.71 -3.40 -19.62
C PHE A 372 6.82 -4.50 -20.21
N PRO A 373 5.66 -4.15 -20.82
CA PRO A 373 4.71 -5.11 -21.39
C PRO A 373 5.32 -6.08 -22.42
N VAL A 374 6.40 -5.67 -23.08
CA VAL A 374 7.09 -6.47 -24.11
C VAL A 374 7.77 -7.72 -23.53
N LEU A 375 8.30 -7.63 -22.30
CA LEU A 375 8.96 -8.78 -21.64
C LEU A 375 7.98 -9.89 -21.23
N LEU A 376 6.70 -9.54 -21.03
CA LEU A 376 5.62 -10.46 -20.73
C LEU A 376 5.39 -11.48 -21.84
N GLU A 377 5.49 -11.06 -23.02
CA GLU A 377 5.14 -11.90 -24.16
C GLU A 377 6.15 -13.03 -24.39
N SER A 378 7.38 -12.87 -23.88
CA SER A 378 8.47 -13.82 -24.03
C SER A 378 8.75 -14.71 -22.82
N LEU A 379 8.23 -14.35 -21.61
CA LEU A 379 8.51 -15.10 -20.39
C LEU A 379 7.54 -16.30 -20.23
N GLY A 380 8.07 -17.51 -20.23
CA GLY A 380 7.30 -18.72 -19.87
C GLY A 380 7.20 -18.91 -18.35
N PRO A 381 6.22 -19.67 -17.87
CA PRO A 381 6.10 -19.98 -16.44
C PRO A 381 7.34 -20.70 -15.88
N GLU A 382 7.98 -21.54 -16.70
CA GLU A 382 9.20 -22.30 -16.41
C GLU A 382 10.45 -21.42 -16.32
N ASP A 383 10.44 -20.25 -16.95
CA ASP A 383 11.56 -19.31 -16.97
C ASP A 383 11.48 -18.28 -15.82
N MET A 384 10.39 -18.36 -15.04
CA MET A 384 10.18 -17.41 -13.96
C MET A 384 11.18 -17.58 -12.82
N VAL A 385 11.79 -16.51 -12.42
CA VAL A 385 12.70 -16.48 -11.26
C VAL A 385 11.90 -16.69 -9.97
N SER A 386 12.45 -17.52 -9.07
CA SER A 386 11.97 -17.72 -7.70
C SER A 386 13.17 -17.90 -6.76
N ASP A 387 13.81 -16.79 -6.36
CA ASP A 387 14.91 -16.79 -5.40
C ASP A 387 14.37 -16.60 -3.98
N VAL A 388 13.97 -17.71 -3.37
CA VAL A 388 13.37 -17.76 -2.03
C VAL A 388 14.32 -17.21 -0.97
N ALA A 389 15.60 -17.53 -1.05
CA ALA A 389 16.59 -17.09 -0.06
C ALA A 389 16.71 -15.55 -0.08
N LYS A 390 16.73 -14.96 -1.26
CA LYS A 390 16.77 -13.52 -1.43
C LYS A 390 15.48 -12.85 -0.98
N ALA A 391 14.30 -13.41 -1.31
CA ALA A 391 13.01 -12.92 -0.86
C ALA A 391 12.90 -12.93 0.67
N ARG A 392 13.29 -14.03 1.32
CA ARG A 392 13.31 -14.18 2.78
C ARG A 392 14.26 -13.18 3.44
N ARG A 393 15.44 -12.99 2.87
CA ARG A 393 16.41 -11.99 3.36
C ARG A 393 15.89 -10.57 3.25
N PHE A 394 15.24 -10.24 2.12
CA PHE A 394 14.58 -8.94 1.96
C PHE A 394 13.47 -8.75 3.01
N ALA A 395 12.60 -9.72 3.18
CA ALA A 395 11.50 -9.66 4.15
C ALA A 395 12.02 -9.48 5.59
N TYR A 396 13.06 -10.23 5.98
CA TYR A 396 13.70 -10.08 7.29
C TYR A 396 14.26 -8.67 7.49
N ILE A 397 15.05 -8.17 6.54
CA ILE A 397 15.65 -6.84 6.64
C ILE A 397 14.57 -5.76 6.72
N PHE A 398 13.54 -5.87 5.90
CA PHE A 398 12.46 -4.89 5.88
C PHE A 398 11.59 -4.96 7.13
N LEU A 399 11.06 -6.13 7.47
CA LEU A 399 10.05 -6.28 8.52
C LEU A 399 10.66 -6.28 9.93
N GLU A 400 11.82 -6.90 10.11
CA GLU A 400 12.45 -7.03 11.43
C GLU A 400 13.44 -5.91 11.74
N LEU A 401 14.32 -5.56 10.78
CA LEU A 401 15.36 -4.57 11.05
C LEU A 401 14.90 -3.14 10.79
N TYR A 402 14.20 -2.90 9.68
CA TYR A 402 13.78 -1.55 9.32
C TYR A 402 12.49 -1.12 10.02
N CYS A 403 11.42 -1.90 9.91
CA CYS A 403 10.14 -1.59 10.55
C CYS A 403 10.28 -1.56 12.09
N LYS A 404 9.40 -0.82 12.74
CA LYS A 404 9.38 -0.72 14.21
C LYS A 404 8.08 -1.30 14.75
N GLY A 405 8.10 -1.72 16.01
CA GLY A 405 6.92 -2.15 16.72
C GLY A 405 5.84 -1.07 16.71
N LYS A 406 4.59 -1.51 16.62
CA LYS A 406 3.43 -0.63 16.58
C LYS A 406 2.99 -0.28 18.00
N THR A 407 3.88 0.35 18.75
CA THR A 407 3.65 0.75 20.14
C THR A 407 3.89 2.25 20.34
N PRO A 408 3.25 2.87 21.35
CA PRO A 408 3.49 4.27 21.69
C PRO A 408 4.96 4.58 21.98
N GLU A 409 5.67 3.66 22.66
CA GLU A 409 7.09 3.82 22.99
C GLU A 409 7.97 3.85 21.74
N ALA A 410 7.69 2.98 20.78
CA ALA A 410 8.42 2.97 19.51
C ALA A 410 8.19 4.27 18.73
N VAL A 411 6.96 4.80 18.71
CA VAL A 411 6.66 6.08 18.07
C VAL A 411 7.38 7.22 18.76
N VAL A 412 7.40 7.27 20.10
CA VAL A 412 8.15 8.27 20.87
C VAL A 412 9.64 8.21 20.54
N TRP A 413 10.22 7.01 20.49
CA TRP A 413 11.62 6.83 20.11
C TRP A 413 11.91 7.36 18.69
N LEU A 414 11.03 7.06 17.72
CA LEU A 414 11.15 7.55 16.35
C LEU A 414 11.09 9.09 16.28
N ILE A 415 10.15 9.70 17.00
CA ILE A 415 10.01 11.16 17.09
C ILE A 415 11.31 11.78 17.63
N GLN A 416 11.81 11.26 18.75
CA GLN A 416 13.04 11.77 19.37
C GLN A 416 14.25 11.58 18.46
N THR A 417 14.29 10.49 17.67
CA THR A 417 15.34 10.25 16.66
C THR A 417 15.29 11.30 15.55
N VAL A 418 14.11 11.57 14.98
CA VAL A 418 13.92 12.60 13.93
C VAL A 418 14.27 13.99 14.45
N MET A 419 13.95 14.31 15.71
CA MET A 419 14.31 15.58 16.32
C MET A 419 15.80 15.71 16.66
N GLY A 420 16.61 14.69 16.41
CA GLY A 420 18.01 14.66 16.81
C GLY A 420 18.25 14.65 18.32
N SER A 421 17.21 14.28 19.11
CA SER A 421 17.31 14.20 20.57
C SER A 421 17.96 12.92 21.05
N ILE A 422 17.89 11.87 20.23
CA ILE A 422 18.52 10.58 20.48
C ILE A 422 19.41 10.27 19.26
N THR A 423 20.67 10.00 19.51
CA THR A 423 21.53 9.38 18.48
C THR A 423 21.06 7.95 18.33
N PRO A 424 20.66 7.50 17.13
CA PRO A 424 20.23 6.12 16.93
C PRO A 424 21.36 5.19 17.42
N PRO A 425 21.03 4.13 18.16
CA PRO A 425 22.03 3.21 18.66
C PRO A 425 22.83 2.65 17.48
N ARG A 426 24.16 2.60 17.61
CA ARG A 426 25.08 2.07 16.57
C ARG A 426 24.71 0.64 16.15
N SER A 427 23.94 -0.09 16.96
CA SER A 427 23.41 -1.42 16.66
C SER A 427 22.38 -1.46 15.53
N LEU A 428 21.77 -0.34 15.15
CA LEU A 428 20.95 -0.24 13.93
C LEU A 428 21.82 -0.17 12.65
N TYR A 429 23.13 0.00 12.82
CA TYR A 429 24.12 0.10 11.75
C TYR A 429 25.18 -1.04 11.81
N ARG A 430 24.95 -2.06 12.66
CA ARG A 430 25.79 -3.28 12.74
C ARG A 430 25.00 -4.52 12.36
#